data_5605d970623908fd2d7708d55f2d5f71
#
_entry.id   5605d970623908fd2d7708d55f2d5f71
#
_cell.length_a   1.000
_cell.length_b   1.000
_cell.length_c   1.000
_cell.angle_alpha   90.00
_cell.angle_beta   90.00
_cell.angle_gamma   90.00
#
_symmetry.space_group_name_H-M   'P 1'
#
loop_
_entity.id
_entity.type
_entity.pdbx_description
1 polymer ?
#
loop_
_entity_poly.entity_id
_entity_poly.type
_entity_poly.pdbx_seq_one_letter_code
_entity_poly.pdbx_strand_id
1 'polypeptide(L)'
;MKLVHFTLQDQFHFGMITDANEFIDLDTAVRDYYGVNPMKGADPSRFRDMQAFFVGGADSVQLTKKILQYVDRRRQAGWTPRAATGARFLFKAEEGVKLLAPVVRGSKVYCLASNSKSHLTEQGKPLPQRPYVFSRYFNSLVGPSENLMLSAAGTFPDVELELAAVIGQRGKHIPADKAMEFVAGYTIALDMGYRDLQYPAQGNVDWVMGKGFDGTMAVGPWVVPKEEVGDPYPLQMELKVNGTVRQRGDTSDYVFRIPEILAHLSQGITFEPGDILSLGSLGGVPGFEFGNESRKLKVGDQIEGSIEKIGRLVIPVKAEAPPAPAVAEKGPPA
;
A
#
# COMPACT_ATOMS: atom_id res chain seq x y z
N MET A 1 -14.80 -2.80 4.91
CA MET A 1 -14.72 -2.37 3.48
C MET A 1 -13.28 -2.54 3.03
N LYS A 2 -13.03 -3.13 1.86
CA LYS A 2 -11.70 -3.42 1.32
C LYS A 2 -11.61 -2.79 -0.07
N LEU A 3 -11.07 -1.58 -0.16
CA LEU A 3 -10.95 -0.83 -1.42
C LEU A 3 -9.74 -1.32 -2.21
N VAL A 4 -9.93 -1.59 -3.50
CA VAL A 4 -8.93 -2.22 -4.37
C VAL A 4 -8.81 -1.52 -5.72
N HIS A 5 -7.62 -1.61 -6.29
CA HIS A 5 -7.40 -1.56 -7.73
C HIS A 5 -7.23 -2.98 -8.26
N PHE A 6 -7.87 -3.29 -9.37
CA PHE A 6 -7.72 -4.60 -10.00
C PHE A 6 -7.84 -4.49 -11.52
N THR A 7 -7.32 -5.51 -12.20
CA THR A 7 -7.58 -5.69 -13.64
C THR A 7 -8.36 -6.97 -13.89
N LEU A 8 -9.20 -6.92 -14.89
CA LEU A 8 -9.87 -8.06 -15.47
C LEU A 8 -9.79 -7.94 -17.00
N GLN A 9 -9.22 -8.95 -17.68
CA GLN A 9 -8.97 -8.89 -19.12
C GLN A 9 -8.23 -7.61 -19.55
N ASP A 10 -7.20 -7.25 -18.77
CA ASP A 10 -6.36 -6.07 -18.92
C ASP A 10 -7.09 -4.70 -18.80
N GLN A 11 -8.37 -4.71 -18.43
CA GLN A 11 -9.09 -3.49 -18.09
C GLN A 11 -8.91 -3.14 -16.61
N PHE A 12 -8.58 -1.89 -16.35
CA PHE A 12 -8.43 -1.34 -14.99
C PHE A 12 -9.77 -1.04 -14.35
N HIS A 13 -9.92 -1.41 -13.09
CA HIS A 13 -11.08 -1.15 -12.27
C HIS A 13 -10.68 -0.60 -10.90
N PHE A 14 -11.46 0.36 -10.42
CA PHE A 14 -11.48 0.74 -9.00
C PHE A 14 -12.71 0.11 -8.36
N GLY A 15 -12.52 -0.55 -7.23
CA GLY A 15 -13.63 -1.25 -6.62
C GLY A 15 -13.39 -1.68 -5.18
N MET A 16 -14.11 -2.70 -4.78
CA MET A 16 -13.99 -3.30 -3.47
C MET A 16 -14.14 -4.81 -3.50
N ILE A 17 -13.62 -5.45 -2.46
CA ILE A 17 -13.83 -6.89 -2.21
C ILE A 17 -14.90 -7.04 -1.14
N THR A 18 -15.88 -7.91 -1.42
CA THR A 18 -16.91 -8.34 -0.44
C THR A 18 -16.37 -9.43 0.48
N ASP A 19 -17.09 -9.71 1.56
CA ASP A 19 -16.74 -10.83 2.47
C ASP A 19 -16.87 -12.22 1.79
N ALA A 20 -17.65 -12.30 0.69
CA ALA A 20 -17.75 -13.48 -0.16
C ALA A 20 -16.59 -13.59 -1.17
N ASN A 21 -15.55 -12.78 -1.05
CA ASN A 21 -14.40 -12.71 -1.97
C ASN A 21 -14.79 -12.42 -3.43
N GLU A 22 -15.77 -11.55 -3.61
CA GLU A 22 -16.20 -11.06 -4.93
C GLU A 22 -15.77 -9.60 -5.08
N PHE A 23 -15.49 -9.21 -6.33
CA PHE A 23 -15.02 -7.88 -6.69
C PHE A 23 -16.16 -7.06 -7.28
N ILE A 24 -16.42 -5.90 -6.71
CA ILE A 24 -17.40 -4.94 -7.22
C ILE A 24 -16.64 -3.79 -7.88
N ASP A 25 -16.89 -3.56 -9.17
CA ASP A 25 -16.51 -2.32 -9.84
C ASP A 25 -17.42 -1.19 -9.35
N LEU A 26 -16.86 -0.26 -8.60
CA LEU A 26 -17.63 0.78 -7.93
C LEU A 26 -18.13 1.87 -8.89
N ASP A 27 -17.39 2.20 -9.96
CA ASP A 27 -17.87 3.19 -10.93
C ASP A 27 -19.13 2.70 -11.65
N THR A 28 -19.12 1.45 -12.11
CA THR A 28 -20.29 0.86 -12.76
C THR A 28 -21.44 0.64 -11.78
N ALA A 29 -21.15 0.15 -10.58
CA ALA A 29 -22.18 -0.13 -9.57
C ALA A 29 -22.88 1.15 -9.08
N VAL A 30 -22.15 2.26 -8.91
CA VAL A 30 -22.76 3.54 -8.51
C VAL A 30 -23.64 4.13 -9.59
N ARG A 31 -23.24 4.00 -10.85
CA ARG A 31 -24.07 4.47 -11.99
C ARG A 31 -25.37 3.66 -12.11
N ASP A 32 -25.31 2.34 -11.90
CA ASP A 32 -26.51 1.50 -11.86
C ASP A 32 -27.41 1.85 -10.66
N TYR A 33 -26.83 2.03 -9.47
CA TYR A 33 -27.54 2.43 -8.27
C TYR A 33 -28.30 3.74 -8.48
N TYR A 34 -27.70 4.76 -9.09
CA TYR A 34 -28.35 6.03 -9.38
C TYR A 34 -29.36 5.94 -10.52
N GLY A 35 -29.17 5.07 -11.49
CA GLY A 35 -30.13 4.82 -12.56
C GLY A 35 -31.49 4.34 -12.02
N VAL A 36 -31.49 3.59 -10.90
CA VAL A 36 -32.72 3.10 -10.26
C VAL A 36 -33.12 3.93 -9.02
N ASN A 37 -32.23 4.75 -8.48
CA ASN A 37 -32.46 5.60 -7.31
C ASN A 37 -31.95 7.02 -7.58
N PRO A 38 -32.62 7.81 -8.42
CA PRO A 38 -32.14 9.14 -8.75
C PRO A 38 -32.17 10.05 -7.50
N MET A 39 -30.98 10.47 -7.07
CA MET A 39 -30.81 11.37 -5.94
C MET A 39 -30.31 12.74 -6.44
N LYS A 40 -30.95 13.83 -6.01
CA LYS A 40 -30.44 15.18 -6.28
C LYS A 40 -29.10 15.37 -5.57
N GLY A 41 -28.09 15.87 -6.31
CA GLY A 41 -26.76 16.15 -5.79
C GLY A 41 -25.81 14.97 -5.74
N ALA A 42 -26.19 13.83 -6.30
CA ALA A 42 -25.29 12.68 -6.44
C ALA A 42 -24.23 12.93 -7.51
N ASP A 43 -22.98 12.68 -7.16
CA ASP A 43 -21.83 12.78 -8.08
C ASP A 43 -21.16 11.40 -8.25
N PRO A 44 -21.51 10.64 -9.29
CA PRO A 44 -20.90 9.34 -9.57
C PRO A 44 -19.39 9.43 -9.85
N SER A 45 -18.88 10.60 -10.27
CA SER A 45 -17.47 10.77 -10.60
C SER A 45 -16.53 10.52 -9.42
N ARG A 46 -17.05 10.58 -8.19
CA ARG A 46 -16.30 10.19 -6.96
C ARG A 46 -15.89 8.72 -6.91
N PHE A 47 -16.47 7.88 -7.77
CA PHE A 47 -16.18 6.45 -7.83
C PHE A 47 -15.38 6.06 -9.08
N ARG A 48 -14.94 7.03 -9.87
CA ARG A 48 -14.13 6.82 -11.07
C ARG A 48 -12.79 6.17 -10.76
N ASP A 49 -12.17 6.57 -9.65
CA ASP A 49 -10.89 6.08 -9.19
C ASP A 49 -10.75 6.28 -7.67
N MET A 50 -9.72 5.68 -7.09
CA MET A 50 -9.48 5.73 -5.65
C MET A 50 -9.20 7.15 -5.14
N GLN A 51 -8.55 8.02 -5.93
CA GLN A 51 -8.29 9.41 -5.55
C GLN A 51 -9.60 10.20 -5.43
N ALA A 52 -10.46 10.10 -6.43
CA ALA A 52 -11.78 10.74 -6.41
C ALA A 52 -12.63 10.23 -5.24
N PHE A 53 -12.54 8.95 -4.94
CA PHE A 53 -13.20 8.34 -3.78
C PHE A 53 -12.73 8.97 -2.46
N PHE A 54 -11.42 9.12 -2.27
CA PHE A 54 -10.86 9.72 -1.06
C PHE A 54 -11.23 11.20 -0.91
N VAL A 55 -11.23 11.96 -2.00
CA VAL A 55 -11.71 13.36 -2.00
C VAL A 55 -13.18 13.44 -1.54
N GLY A 56 -13.99 12.46 -1.86
CA GLY A 56 -15.38 12.35 -1.37
C GLY A 56 -15.51 11.99 0.11
N GLY A 57 -14.43 11.52 0.75
CA GLY A 57 -14.35 11.26 2.19
C GLY A 57 -15.46 10.36 2.72
N ALA A 58 -16.00 10.73 3.88
CA ALA A 58 -17.04 9.97 4.56
C ALA A 58 -18.31 9.75 3.70
N ASP A 59 -18.64 10.68 2.82
CA ASP A 59 -19.80 10.54 1.91
C ASP A 59 -19.60 9.39 0.93
N SER A 60 -18.37 9.22 0.38
CA SER A 60 -18.03 8.09 -0.49
C SER A 60 -18.16 6.77 0.25
N VAL A 61 -17.68 6.70 1.49
CA VAL A 61 -17.79 5.51 2.36
C VAL A 61 -19.26 5.19 2.65
N GLN A 62 -20.06 6.16 3.01
CA GLN A 62 -21.49 5.96 3.29
C GLN A 62 -22.28 5.52 2.05
N LEU A 63 -21.98 6.11 0.90
CA LEU A 63 -22.62 5.72 -0.35
C LEU A 63 -22.24 4.29 -0.75
N THR A 64 -20.97 3.90 -0.57
CA THR A 64 -20.55 2.52 -0.82
C THR A 64 -21.33 1.53 0.04
N LYS A 65 -21.59 1.82 1.31
CA LYS A 65 -22.44 0.98 2.17
C LYS A 65 -23.86 0.83 1.61
N LYS A 66 -24.43 1.89 1.06
CA LYS A 66 -25.74 1.83 0.39
C LYS A 66 -25.71 1.00 -0.90
N ILE A 67 -24.64 1.11 -1.66
CA ILE A 67 -24.43 0.30 -2.88
C ILE A 67 -24.34 -1.18 -2.53
N LEU A 68 -23.59 -1.54 -1.48
CA LEU A 68 -23.53 -2.92 -1.01
C LEU A 68 -24.90 -3.48 -0.64
N GLN A 69 -25.66 -2.76 0.16
CA GLN A 69 -27.02 -3.15 0.53
C GLN A 69 -27.95 -3.28 -0.69
N TYR A 70 -27.75 -2.44 -1.71
CA TYR A 70 -28.46 -2.52 -2.97
C TYR A 70 -28.09 -3.79 -3.73
N VAL A 71 -26.80 -4.09 -3.87
CA VAL A 71 -26.31 -5.30 -4.55
C VAL A 71 -26.83 -6.56 -3.86
N ASP A 72 -26.77 -6.61 -2.53
CA ASP A 72 -27.24 -7.76 -1.75
C ASP A 72 -28.76 -8.00 -1.93
N ARG A 73 -29.57 -6.95 -1.84
CA ARG A 73 -31.03 -7.05 -2.08
C ARG A 73 -31.36 -7.55 -3.48
N ARG A 74 -30.63 -7.08 -4.49
CA ARG A 74 -30.82 -7.48 -5.88
C ARG A 74 -30.45 -8.96 -6.08
N ARG A 75 -29.39 -9.42 -5.43
CA ARG A 75 -28.97 -10.83 -5.47
C ARG A 75 -30.01 -11.75 -4.82
N GLN A 76 -30.54 -11.38 -3.65
CA GLN A 76 -31.59 -12.12 -2.97
C GLN A 76 -32.87 -12.24 -3.84
N ALA A 77 -33.13 -11.26 -4.69
CA ALA A 77 -34.22 -11.28 -5.66
C ALA A 77 -33.90 -12.07 -6.95
N GLY A 78 -32.77 -12.82 -7.00
CA GLY A 78 -32.39 -13.61 -8.17
C GLY A 78 -31.82 -12.81 -9.36
N TRP A 79 -31.43 -11.56 -9.11
CA TRP A 79 -30.90 -10.70 -10.15
C TRP A 79 -29.41 -10.98 -10.43
N THR A 80 -29.04 -11.03 -11.72
CA THR A 80 -27.62 -11.07 -12.12
C THR A 80 -27.04 -9.65 -12.08
N PRO A 81 -25.88 -9.42 -11.41
CA PRO A 81 -25.28 -8.09 -11.24
C PRO A 81 -24.79 -7.48 -12.56
N ARG A 82 -25.73 -6.88 -13.30
CA ARG A 82 -25.45 -6.10 -14.50
C ARG A 82 -26.15 -4.75 -14.39
N ALA A 83 -25.46 -3.68 -14.74
CA ALA A 83 -26.04 -2.36 -14.86
C ALA A 83 -27.16 -2.34 -15.91
N ALA A 84 -28.02 -1.33 -15.85
CA ALA A 84 -29.06 -1.09 -16.85
C ALA A 84 -28.49 -1.00 -18.28
N THR A 85 -27.24 -0.62 -18.44
CA THR A 85 -26.48 -0.61 -19.68
C THR A 85 -26.06 -2.01 -20.18
N GLY A 86 -26.31 -3.07 -19.38
CA GLY A 86 -25.80 -4.41 -19.62
C GLY A 86 -24.38 -4.66 -19.12
N ALA A 87 -23.66 -3.62 -18.68
CA ALA A 87 -22.32 -3.75 -18.13
C ALA A 87 -22.33 -4.56 -16.83
N ARG A 88 -21.39 -5.47 -16.69
CA ARG A 88 -21.21 -6.27 -15.49
C ARG A 88 -20.34 -5.50 -14.50
N PHE A 89 -20.65 -5.57 -13.21
CA PHE A 89 -19.89 -4.90 -12.15
C PHE A 89 -19.59 -5.79 -10.93
N LEU A 90 -19.96 -7.06 -10.96
CA LEU A 90 -19.59 -8.05 -9.95
C LEU A 90 -18.83 -9.19 -10.61
N PHE A 91 -17.65 -9.51 -10.08
CA PHE A 91 -16.73 -10.49 -10.63
C PHE A 91 -16.26 -11.43 -9.52
N LYS A 92 -15.95 -12.66 -9.87
CA LYS A 92 -15.33 -13.64 -8.96
C LYS A 92 -13.82 -13.66 -9.14
N ALA A 93 -13.09 -14.01 -8.10
CA ALA A 93 -11.63 -14.09 -8.16
C ALA A 93 -11.13 -15.05 -9.25
N GLU A 94 -11.85 -16.17 -9.45
CA GLU A 94 -11.50 -17.21 -10.42
C GLU A 94 -11.63 -16.75 -11.89
N GLU A 95 -12.22 -15.61 -12.14
CA GLU A 95 -12.39 -15.06 -13.49
C GLU A 95 -11.13 -14.36 -14.04
N GLY A 96 -10.00 -14.50 -13.35
CA GLY A 96 -8.74 -13.91 -13.75
C GLY A 96 -8.54 -12.48 -13.25
N VAL A 97 -9.20 -12.11 -12.15
CA VAL A 97 -8.97 -10.83 -11.47
C VAL A 97 -7.54 -10.78 -10.94
N LYS A 98 -6.81 -9.70 -11.26
CA LYS A 98 -5.48 -9.43 -10.73
C LYS A 98 -5.53 -8.17 -9.87
N LEU A 99 -5.17 -8.30 -8.59
CA LEU A 99 -5.05 -7.17 -7.68
C LEU A 99 -3.79 -6.38 -7.99
N LEU A 100 -3.95 -5.07 -8.10
CA LEU A 100 -2.86 -4.10 -8.26
C LEU A 100 -2.55 -3.45 -6.92
N ALA A 101 -1.41 -2.77 -6.83
CA ALA A 101 -1.14 -1.89 -5.70
C ALA A 101 -2.29 -0.87 -5.56
N PRO A 102 -2.90 -0.72 -4.37
CA PRO A 102 -3.97 0.24 -4.15
C PRO A 102 -3.39 1.65 -3.95
N VAL A 103 -2.65 2.13 -4.95
CA VAL A 103 -1.90 3.38 -4.96
C VAL A 103 -2.34 4.22 -6.15
N VAL A 104 -2.53 5.51 -5.93
CA VAL A 104 -2.83 6.45 -7.00
C VAL A 104 -1.56 6.75 -7.79
N ARG A 105 -1.64 6.72 -9.12
CA ARG A 105 -0.48 7.03 -9.97
C ARG A 105 -0.01 8.47 -9.75
N GLY A 106 1.29 8.64 -9.48
CA GLY A 106 1.89 9.95 -9.20
C GLY A 106 1.84 10.36 -7.73
N SER A 107 1.30 9.51 -6.84
CA SER A 107 1.38 9.73 -5.40
C SER A 107 2.82 9.72 -4.91
N LYS A 108 3.08 10.53 -3.89
CA LYS A 108 4.31 10.49 -3.13
C LYS A 108 4.24 9.37 -2.09
N VAL A 109 5.34 8.66 -1.91
CA VAL A 109 5.47 7.61 -0.90
C VAL A 109 6.56 8.01 0.07
N TYR A 110 6.16 8.34 1.29
CA TYR A 110 7.05 8.70 2.39
C TYR A 110 7.18 7.52 3.32
N CYS A 111 8.42 7.16 3.67
CA CYS A 111 8.72 6.06 4.57
C CYS A 111 9.50 6.57 5.78
N LEU A 112 9.06 6.21 6.98
CA LEU A 112 9.71 6.57 8.23
C LEU A 112 10.89 5.63 8.50
N ALA A 113 12.07 6.20 8.68
CA ALA A 113 13.21 5.48 9.21
C ALA A 113 13.26 5.67 10.73
N SER A 114 13.72 4.62 11.45
CA SER A 114 13.96 4.70 12.90
C SER A 114 12.73 5.13 13.71
N ASN A 115 11.55 4.66 13.36
CA ASN A 115 10.29 5.06 14.00
C ASN A 115 9.73 4.01 14.98
N SER A 116 10.49 3.01 15.37
CA SER A 116 10.05 1.96 16.30
C SER A 116 11.04 1.84 17.46
N LYS A 117 10.54 1.75 18.69
CA LYS A 117 11.36 1.62 19.90
C LYS A 117 12.11 0.30 19.91
N SER A 118 11.44 -0.81 19.57
CA SER A 118 12.05 -2.14 19.49
C SER A 118 13.16 -2.18 18.44
N HIS A 119 12.93 -1.60 17.27
CA HIS A 119 13.91 -1.53 16.19
C HIS A 119 15.13 -0.67 16.55
N LEU A 120 14.93 0.43 17.26
CA LEU A 120 16.03 1.26 17.78
C LEU A 120 16.82 0.56 18.89
N THR A 121 16.12 -0.17 19.76
CA THR A 121 16.75 -0.92 20.86
C THR A 121 17.67 -2.03 20.32
N GLU A 122 17.23 -2.80 19.32
CA GLU A 122 18.08 -3.84 18.71
C GLU A 122 19.32 -3.25 18.00
N GLN A 123 19.26 -1.99 17.58
CA GLN A 123 20.37 -1.26 16.97
C GLN A 123 21.27 -0.55 17.99
N GLY A 124 20.91 -0.51 19.28
CA GLY A 124 21.59 0.31 20.28
C GLY A 124 21.51 1.82 20.01
N LYS A 125 20.48 2.29 19.29
CA LYS A 125 20.32 3.69 18.92
C LYS A 125 19.38 4.43 19.87
N PRO A 126 19.64 5.72 20.16
CA PRO A 126 18.73 6.55 20.94
C PRO A 126 17.46 6.85 20.17
N LEU A 127 16.38 7.22 20.89
CA LEU A 127 15.15 7.70 20.28
C LEU A 127 15.41 9.01 19.49
N PRO A 128 14.90 9.11 18.25
CA PRO A 128 15.04 10.33 17.45
C PRO A 128 14.21 11.48 18.03
N GLN A 129 14.69 12.71 17.89
CA GLN A 129 13.98 13.91 18.35
C GLN A 129 12.95 14.45 17.37
N ARG A 130 12.99 13.98 16.11
CA ARG A 130 12.08 14.36 15.02
C ARG A 130 11.91 13.19 14.05
N PRO A 131 10.82 13.14 13.29
CA PRO A 131 10.65 12.16 12.22
C PRO A 131 11.79 12.22 11.20
N TYR A 132 12.35 11.07 10.87
CA TYR A 132 13.35 10.91 9.83
C TYR A 132 12.73 10.14 8.67
N VAL A 133 12.73 10.74 7.48
CA VAL A 133 11.89 10.29 6.35
C VAL A 133 12.73 10.20 5.08
N PHE A 134 12.47 9.15 4.29
CA PHE A 134 12.94 9.00 2.92
C PHE A 134 11.73 8.78 1.99
N SER A 135 11.96 8.83 0.69
CA SER A 135 10.93 8.60 -0.32
C SER A 135 11.16 7.33 -1.09
N ARG A 136 10.08 6.67 -1.49
CA ARG A 136 10.07 5.61 -2.49
C ARG A 136 9.54 6.14 -3.81
N TYR A 137 9.99 5.55 -4.90
CA TYR A 137 9.55 5.90 -6.25
C TYR A 137 8.35 5.05 -6.66
N PHE A 138 7.52 5.57 -7.54
CA PHE A 138 6.33 4.85 -7.99
C PHE A 138 6.65 3.50 -8.66
N ASN A 139 7.74 3.41 -9.42
CA ASN A 139 8.21 2.19 -10.06
C ASN A 139 8.78 1.15 -9.07
N SER A 140 9.08 1.53 -7.84
CA SER A 140 9.44 0.56 -6.80
C SER A 140 8.23 -0.21 -6.26
N LEU A 141 7.00 0.25 -6.52
CA LEU A 141 5.78 -0.32 -5.96
C LEU A 141 5.26 -1.49 -6.79
N VAL A 142 4.83 -2.54 -6.09
CA VAL A 142 4.13 -3.70 -6.67
C VAL A 142 2.89 -4.02 -5.86
N GLY A 143 1.89 -4.61 -6.53
CA GLY A 143 0.62 -5.02 -5.94
C GLY A 143 0.57 -6.48 -5.54
N PRO A 144 -0.56 -6.93 -4.94
CA PRO A 144 -0.69 -8.28 -4.39
C PRO A 144 -0.59 -9.41 -5.42
N SER A 145 -0.89 -9.15 -6.70
CA SER A 145 -0.79 -10.15 -7.77
C SER A 145 0.54 -10.09 -8.53
N GLU A 146 1.50 -9.31 -8.02
CA GLU A 146 2.82 -9.14 -8.61
C GLU A 146 3.89 -9.83 -7.75
N ASN A 147 5.16 -9.50 -7.93
CA ASN A 147 6.27 -10.11 -7.19
C ASN A 147 7.21 -9.01 -6.66
N LEU A 148 7.82 -9.25 -5.51
CA LEU A 148 9.00 -8.49 -5.13
C LEU A 148 10.18 -8.94 -5.98
N MET A 149 10.93 -7.96 -6.50
CA MET A 149 12.01 -8.22 -7.47
C MET A 149 13.38 -8.12 -6.81
N LEU A 150 14.18 -9.19 -6.93
CA LEU A 150 15.57 -9.21 -6.50
C LEU A 150 16.48 -8.85 -7.67
N SER A 151 17.13 -7.70 -7.56
CA SER A 151 18.18 -7.28 -8.46
C SER A 151 19.54 -7.91 -8.09
N ALA A 152 20.33 -8.21 -9.08
CA ALA A 152 21.71 -8.70 -8.90
C ALA A 152 22.68 -7.59 -8.43
N ALA A 153 22.25 -6.33 -8.40
CA ALA A 153 23.09 -5.21 -8.00
C ALA A 153 23.37 -5.16 -6.48
N GLY A 154 22.45 -5.72 -5.65
CA GLY A 154 22.62 -5.79 -4.20
C GLY A 154 22.85 -7.22 -3.70
N THR A 155 23.58 -7.37 -2.62
CA THR A 155 23.97 -8.67 -2.06
C THR A 155 23.31 -9.02 -0.73
N PHE A 156 22.68 -8.03 -0.06
CA PHE A 156 22.01 -8.25 1.21
C PHE A 156 20.55 -7.70 1.20
N PRO A 157 19.62 -8.34 0.46
CA PRO A 157 18.22 -7.96 0.49
C PRO A 157 17.53 -8.42 1.77
N ASP A 158 16.70 -7.56 2.35
CA ASP A 158 15.77 -7.88 3.43
C ASP A 158 14.42 -7.19 3.24
N VAL A 159 13.45 -7.48 4.11
CA VAL A 159 12.10 -6.91 4.06
C VAL A 159 11.61 -6.51 5.43
N GLU A 160 10.85 -5.43 5.46
CA GLU A 160 10.29 -4.77 6.64
C GLU A 160 8.76 -4.68 6.49
N LEU A 161 8.02 -5.10 7.54
CA LEU A 161 6.57 -4.93 7.58
C LEU A 161 6.22 -3.59 8.20
N GLU A 162 5.39 -2.82 7.52
CA GLU A 162 4.99 -1.48 7.94
C GLU A 162 3.47 -1.28 7.81
N LEU A 163 2.88 -0.57 8.76
CA LEU A 163 1.56 0.04 8.58
C LEU A 163 1.72 1.28 7.69
N ALA A 164 0.93 1.37 6.64
CA ALA A 164 0.91 2.52 5.76
C ALA A 164 -0.43 3.26 5.84
N ALA A 165 -0.39 4.56 6.10
CA ALA A 165 -1.55 5.44 6.03
C ALA A 165 -1.68 6.03 4.63
N VAL A 166 -2.90 6.11 4.12
CA VAL A 166 -3.24 6.72 2.82
C VAL A 166 -3.89 8.07 3.08
N ILE A 167 -3.37 9.11 2.43
CA ILE A 167 -3.88 10.48 2.56
C ILE A 167 -5.16 10.63 1.73
N GLY A 168 -6.16 11.28 2.32
CA GLY A 168 -7.47 11.49 1.69
C GLY A 168 -7.78 12.92 1.30
N GLN A 169 -7.04 13.88 1.85
CA GLN A 169 -7.29 15.29 1.61
C GLN A 169 -5.99 16.04 1.31
N ARG A 170 -6.08 17.02 0.43
CA ARG A 170 -4.97 17.94 0.16
C ARG A 170 -4.72 18.84 1.35
N GLY A 171 -3.47 18.94 1.80
CA GLY A 171 -3.12 19.79 2.93
C GLY A 171 -1.66 20.18 3.01
N LYS A 172 -1.43 21.36 3.56
CA LYS A 172 -0.12 21.90 3.93
C LYS A 172 -0.25 22.65 5.26
N HIS A 173 0.81 22.69 6.06
CA HIS A 173 0.79 23.28 7.41
C HIS A 173 -0.31 22.65 8.31
N ILE A 174 -0.42 21.32 8.27
CA ILE A 174 -1.45 20.56 8.96
C ILE A 174 -1.17 20.58 10.46
N PRO A 175 -2.09 21.10 11.32
CA PRO A 175 -1.92 21.01 12.76
C PRO A 175 -2.04 19.55 13.22
N ALA A 176 -1.28 19.17 14.24
CA ALA A 176 -1.27 17.77 14.74
C ALA A 176 -2.66 17.31 15.22
N ASP A 177 -3.43 18.18 15.87
CA ASP A 177 -4.79 17.88 16.37
C ASP A 177 -5.80 17.68 15.24
N LYS A 178 -5.50 18.11 13.99
CA LYS A 178 -6.33 17.94 12.81
C LYS A 178 -5.80 16.86 11.83
N ALA A 179 -4.60 16.35 12.07
CA ALA A 179 -3.89 15.51 11.11
C ALA A 179 -4.67 14.24 10.72
N MET A 180 -5.40 13.63 11.65
CA MET A 180 -6.20 12.44 11.36
C MET A 180 -7.40 12.68 10.45
N GLU A 181 -7.81 13.93 10.26
CA GLU A 181 -8.85 14.29 9.28
C GLU A 181 -8.33 14.05 7.85
N PHE A 182 -7.02 14.20 7.62
CA PHE A 182 -6.37 14.03 6.32
C PHE A 182 -6.11 12.57 5.93
N VAL A 183 -6.25 11.62 6.85
CA VAL A 183 -6.09 10.20 6.57
C VAL A 183 -7.39 9.63 5.99
N ALA A 184 -7.30 8.90 4.87
CA ALA A 184 -8.43 8.18 4.27
C ALA A 184 -8.57 6.75 4.80
N GLY A 185 -7.45 6.08 5.04
CA GLY A 185 -7.45 4.68 5.45
C GLY A 185 -6.04 4.13 5.60
N TYR A 186 -5.95 2.80 5.70
CA TYR A 186 -4.71 2.10 5.97
C TYR A 186 -4.53 0.90 5.06
N THR A 187 -3.27 0.56 4.81
CA THR A 187 -2.85 -0.61 4.03
C THR A 187 -1.56 -1.19 4.62
N ILE A 188 -1.12 -2.33 4.10
CA ILE A 188 0.16 -2.94 4.43
C ILE A 188 1.21 -2.49 3.42
N ALA A 189 2.42 -2.18 3.89
CA ALA A 189 3.60 -2.04 3.08
C ALA A 189 4.65 -3.09 3.49
N LEU A 190 5.25 -3.73 2.49
CA LEU A 190 6.41 -4.60 2.65
C LEU A 190 7.58 -3.89 2.00
N ASP A 191 8.39 -3.22 2.81
CA ASP A 191 9.49 -2.36 2.39
C ASP A 191 10.78 -3.18 2.25
N MET A 192 10.98 -3.77 1.07
CA MET A 192 12.24 -4.48 0.77
C MET A 192 13.34 -3.50 0.41
N GLY A 193 14.58 -3.83 0.77
CA GLY A 193 15.75 -3.06 0.41
C GLY A 193 17.03 -3.87 0.45
N TYR A 194 18.14 -3.22 0.08
CA TYR A 194 19.47 -3.80 0.06
C TYR A 194 20.36 -3.11 1.09
N ARG A 195 20.68 -3.81 2.18
CA ARG A 195 21.43 -3.22 3.31
C ARG A 195 22.87 -2.88 2.97
N ASP A 196 23.50 -3.68 2.13
CA ASP A 196 24.86 -3.43 1.62
C ASP A 196 24.93 -2.15 0.77
N LEU A 197 23.89 -1.85 0.00
CA LEU A 197 23.80 -0.62 -0.79
C LEU A 197 23.30 0.57 0.05
N GLN A 198 22.42 0.32 1.01
CA GLN A 198 21.89 1.35 1.90
C GLN A 198 22.95 1.93 2.84
N TYR A 199 23.89 1.07 3.29
CA TYR A 199 24.95 1.44 4.21
C TYR A 199 26.32 1.20 3.58
N PRO A 200 26.69 1.96 2.53
CA PRO A 200 28.02 1.90 2.00
C PRO A 200 29.03 2.32 3.08
N ALA A 201 30.27 1.94 2.93
CA ALA A 201 31.32 2.22 3.92
C ALA A 201 31.30 3.69 4.40
N GLN A 202 31.79 3.94 5.64
CA GLN A 202 31.98 5.27 6.24
C GLN A 202 30.75 5.97 6.84
N GLY A 203 29.67 5.23 7.21
CA GLY A 203 28.56 5.80 7.97
C GLY A 203 27.57 6.64 7.17
N ASN A 204 27.71 6.73 5.86
CA ASN A 204 26.74 7.34 4.98
C ASN A 204 25.53 6.42 4.78
N VAL A 205 24.38 7.00 4.48
CA VAL A 205 23.17 6.25 4.12
C VAL A 205 22.74 6.64 2.72
N ASP A 206 22.70 5.67 1.81
CA ASP A 206 22.18 5.83 0.46
C ASP A 206 20.78 5.23 0.34
N TRP A 207 19.78 6.07 0.52
CA TRP A 207 18.39 5.65 0.45
C TRP A 207 17.95 5.29 -0.97
N VAL A 208 18.56 5.93 -1.99
CA VAL A 208 18.22 5.67 -3.39
C VAL A 208 18.64 4.26 -3.78
N MET A 209 19.91 3.92 -3.54
CA MET A 209 20.44 2.60 -3.86
C MET A 209 19.90 1.51 -2.92
N GLY A 210 19.67 1.83 -1.65
CA GLY A 210 19.17 0.87 -0.68
C GLY A 210 17.68 0.54 -0.83
N LYS A 211 16.87 1.49 -1.28
CA LYS A 211 15.40 1.40 -1.23
C LYS A 211 14.68 1.80 -2.54
N GLY A 212 15.39 2.33 -3.55
CA GLY A 212 14.76 2.92 -4.75
C GLY A 212 14.61 1.98 -5.95
N PHE A 213 15.01 0.72 -5.86
CA PHE A 213 14.97 -0.21 -6.99
C PHE A 213 13.54 -0.58 -7.39
N ASP A 214 13.36 -0.91 -8.66
CA ASP A 214 12.08 -1.29 -9.23
C ASP A 214 11.53 -2.56 -8.55
N GLY A 215 10.22 -2.55 -8.26
CA GLY A 215 9.53 -3.71 -7.72
C GLY A 215 9.98 -4.16 -6.32
N THR A 216 10.50 -3.26 -5.49
CA THR A 216 11.04 -3.58 -4.16
C THR A 216 10.17 -3.16 -2.99
N MET A 217 8.96 -2.66 -3.24
CA MET A 217 7.99 -2.36 -2.18
C MET A 217 6.59 -2.88 -2.55
N ALA A 218 6.11 -3.88 -1.83
CA ALA A 218 4.75 -4.35 -2.04
C ALA A 218 3.75 -3.56 -1.19
N VAL A 219 2.65 -3.10 -1.81
CA VAL A 219 1.59 -2.34 -1.14
C VAL A 219 0.26 -3.03 -1.36
N GLY A 220 -0.50 -3.23 -0.29
CA GLY A 220 -1.82 -3.87 -0.35
C GLY A 220 -2.17 -4.67 0.90
N PRO A 221 -3.09 -5.65 0.80
CA PRO A 221 -3.77 -6.07 -0.43
C PRO A 221 -4.88 -5.11 -0.88
N TRP A 222 -5.34 -4.25 0.02
CA TRP A 222 -6.40 -3.25 -0.15
C TRP A 222 -6.19 -2.06 0.79
N VAL A 223 -6.96 -1.01 0.62
CA VAL A 223 -7.09 0.06 1.62
C VAL A 223 -8.35 -0.19 2.45
N VAL A 224 -8.19 -0.18 3.77
CA VAL A 224 -9.31 -0.19 4.73
C VAL A 224 -9.57 1.26 5.18
N PRO A 225 -10.77 1.81 4.99
CA PRO A 225 -11.11 3.14 5.46
C PRO A 225 -10.85 3.33 6.96
N LYS A 226 -10.39 4.50 7.35
CA LYS A 226 -10.06 4.80 8.77
C LYS A 226 -11.23 4.59 9.72
N GLU A 227 -12.45 4.83 9.26
CA GLU A 227 -13.68 4.67 10.05
C GLU A 227 -13.92 3.20 10.45
N GLU A 228 -13.38 2.24 9.70
CA GLU A 228 -13.52 0.81 10.00
C GLU A 228 -12.37 0.27 10.86
N VAL A 229 -11.22 0.92 10.83
CA VAL A 229 -10.07 0.57 11.68
C VAL A 229 -10.23 1.19 13.08
N GLY A 230 -10.71 2.43 13.14
CA GLY A 230 -10.75 3.24 14.35
C GLY A 230 -9.37 3.76 14.72
N ASP A 231 -9.00 3.65 15.99
CA ASP A 231 -7.65 3.98 16.44
C ASP A 231 -6.66 2.94 15.87
N PRO A 232 -5.62 3.36 15.10
CA PRO A 232 -4.63 2.45 14.58
C PRO A 232 -3.56 2.06 15.62
N TYR A 233 -3.77 2.33 16.92
CA TYR A 233 -2.84 2.03 18.01
C TYR A 233 -3.56 1.44 19.24
N PRO A 234 -3.28 0.15 19.62
CA PRO A 234 -2.39 -0.82 18.97
C PRO A 234 -3.10 -1.65 17.87
N LEU A 235 -2.37 -2.02 16.85
CA LEU A 235 -2.73 -3.06 15.90
C LEU A 235 -1.61 -4.11 15.88
N GLN A 236 -1.94 -5.38 16.05
CA GLN A 236 -0.96 -6.45 16.01
C GLN A 236 -0.37 -6.60 14.59
N MET A 237 0.94 -6.80 14.51
CA MET A 237 1.69 -6.92 13.27
C MET A 237 2.58 -8.16 13.30
N GLU A 238 2.58 -8.93 12.21
CA GLU A 238 3.44 -10.10 12.07
C GLU A 238 3.96 -10.24 10.63
N LEU A 239 5.28 -10.40 10.50
CA LEU A 239 5.95 -10.73 9.25
C LEU A 239 6.48 -12.15 9.30
N LYS A 240 6.20 -12.92 8.24
CA LYS A 240 6.78 -14.24 8.02
C LYS A 240 7.51 -14.30 6.69
N VAL A 241 8.59 -15.07 6.66
CA VAL A 241 9.26 -15.50 5.42
C VAL A 241 9.26 -17.03 5.43
N ASN A 242 8.67 -17.62 4.40
CA ASN A 242 8.49 -19.08 4.27
C ASN A 242 7.85 -19.72 5.53
N GLY A 243 6.84 -19.04 6.10
CA GLY A 243 6.14 -19.50 7.31
C GLY A 243 6.88 -19.22 8.63
N THR A 244 8.17 -18.82 8.58
CA THR A 244 8.94 -18.49 9.78
C THR A 244 8.73 -17.03 10.17
N VAL A 245 8.34 -16.78 11.42
CA VAL A 245 8.14 -15.42 11.96
C VAL A 245 9.49 -14.68 11.99
N ARG A 246 9.52 -13.50 11.42
CA ARG A 246 10.67 -12.58 11.40
C ARG A 246 10.44 -11.36 12.28
N GLN A 247 9.24 -10.77 12.22
CA GLN A 247 8.84 -9.64 13.03
C GLN A 247 7.50 -9.92 13.71
N ARG A 248 7.35 -9.49 14.94
CA ARG A 248 6.09 -9.53 15.68
C ARG A 248 6.05 -8.42 16.71
N GLY A 249 4.95 -7.73 16.78
CA GLY A 249 4.70 -6.64 17.72
C GLY A 249 3.41 -5.93 17.38
N ASP A 250 3.28 -4.69 17.77
CA ASP A 250 2.13 -3.88 17.47
C ASP A 250 2.50 -2.40 17.24
N THR A 251 1.56 -1.63 16.72
CA THR A 251 1.75 -0.23 16.34
C THR A 251 1.92 0.73 17.53
N SER A 252 1.76 0.31 18.78
CA SER A 252 2.08 1.15 19.96
C SER A 252 3.60 1.32 20.16
N ASP A 253 4.38 0.51 19.45
CA ASP A 253 5.84 0.57 19.46
C ASP A 253 6.40 1.79 18.71
N TYR A 254 5.61 2.44 17.87
CA TYR A 254 6.05 3.63 17.13
C TYR A 254 6.45 4.78 18.04
N VAL A 255 7.55 5.45 17.67
CA VAL A 255 8.08 6.63 18.36
C VAL A 255 7.21 7.85 18.05
N PHE A 256 6.98 8.10 16.77
CA PHE A 256 6.09 9.15 16.29
C PHE A 256 4.83 8.54 15.69
N ARG A 257 3.69 9.11 16.03
CA ARG A 257 2.40 8.74 15.45
C ARG A 257 2.06 9.60 14.24
N ILE A 258 1.07 9.20 13.46
CA ILE A 258 0.64 9.91 12.24
C ILE A 258 0.45 11.41 12.45
N PRO A 259 -0.21 11.91 13.51
CA PRO A 259 -0.39 13.33 13.72
C PRO A 259 0.92 14.12 13.79
N GLU A 260 1.90 13.61 14.51
CA GLU A 260 3.22 14.26 14.67
C GLU A 260 3.99 14.26 13.34
N ILE A 261 3.92 13.16 12.60
CA ILE A 261 4.60 13.01 11.31
C ILE A 261 4.00 13.96 10.28
N LEU A 262 2.67 13.99 10.15
CA LEU A 262 1.98 14.87 9.19
C LEU A 262 2.23 16.36 9.55
N ALA A 263 2.13 16.72 10.82
CA ALA A 263 2.43 18.09 11.25
C ALA A 263 3.86 18.51 10.92
N HIS A 264 4.82 17.60 11.10
CA HIS A 264 6.24 17.86 10.80
C HIS A 264 6.47 18.03 9.29
N LEU A 265 6.04 17.07 8.49
CA LEU A 265 6.31 17.06 7.04
C LEU A 265 5.55 18.13 6.29
N SER A 266 4.31 18.42 6.69
CA SER A 266 3.46 19.39 6.01
C SER A 266 3.90 20.84 6.17
N GLN A 267 4.88 21.13 7.00
CA GLN A 267 5.48 22.46 7.08
C GLN A 267 6.13 22.88 5.74
N GLY A 268 6.75 21.93 5.03
CA GLY A 268 7.38 22.17 3.73
C GLY A 268 6.67 21.50 2.57
N ILE A 269 5.96 20.41 2.81
CA ILE A 269 5.42 19.50 1.79
C ILE A 269 3.90 19.60 1.77
N THR A 270 3.32 19.76 0.57
CA THR A 270 1.87 19.58 0.38
C THR A 270 1.56 18.11 0.21
N PHE A 271 0.68 17.57 1.04
CA PHE A 271 0.10 16.25 0.85
C PHE A 271 -1.07 16.31 -0.15
N GLU A 272 -1.20 15.28 -0.96
CA GLU A 272 -2.29 15.11 -1.93
C GLU A 272 -3.07 13.83 -1.65
N PRO A 273 -4.37 13.76 -2.02
CA PRO A 273 -5.13 12.53 -1.92
C PRO A 273 -4.46 11.38 -2.67
N GLY A 274 -4.25 10.26 -1.98
CA GLY A 274 -3.54 9.10 -2.50
C GLY A 274 -2.07 9.02 -2.10
N ASP A 275 -1.47 10.08 -1.56
CA ASP A 275 -0.12 9.97 -0.99
C ASP A 275 -0.07 8.91 0.11
N ILE A 276 1.05 8.23 0.23
CA ILE A 276 1.26 7.16 1.21
C ILE A 276 2.29 7.60 2.24
N LEU A 277 1.98 7.32 3.50
CA LEU A 277 2.86 7.48 4.65
C LEU A 277 3.08 6.11 5.30
N SER A 278 4.20 5.46 5.00
CA SER A 278 4.63 4.22 5.62
C SER A 278 5.33 4.51 6.95
N LEU A 279 4.86 3.89 8.04
CA LEU A 279 5.17 4.36 9.39
C LEU A 279 6.46 3.78 9.98
N GLY A 280 7.19 2.99 9.20
CA GLY A 280 8.42 2.35 9.64
C GLY A 280 8.20 0.96 10.23
N SER A 281 9.28 0.22 10.30
CA SER A 281 9.31 -1.18 10.67
C SER A 281 9.49 -1.39 12.16
N LEU A 282 8.91 -2.49 12.68
CA LEU A 282 9.17 -2.99 14.03
C LEU A 282 10.54 -3.69 14.11
N GLY A 283 10.99 -4.02 15.33
CA GLY A 283 12.18 -4.85 15.55
C GLY A 283 12.07 -6.24 14.91
N GLY A 284 13.21 -6.93 14.82
CA GLY A 284 13.34 -8.22 14.15
C GLY A 284 13.84 -8.12 12.70
N VAL A 285 14.33 -6.95 12.30
CA VAL A 285 14.89 -6.72 10.96
C VAL A 285 16.33 -7.27 10.90
N PRO A 286 16.64 -8.12 9.89
CA PRO A 286 17.97 -8.71 9.78
C PRO A 286 19.10 -7.73 9.41
N GLY A 287 18.76 -6.52 9.02
CA GLY A 287 19.69 -5.56 8.42
C GLY A 287 20.88 -5.12 9.29
N PHE A 288 20.89 -5.47 10.57
CA PHE A 288 22.00 -5.13 11.48
C PHE A 288 22.92 -6.31 11.80
N GLU A 289 22.54 -7.53 11.39
CA GLU A 289 23.41 -8.70 11.45
C GLU A 289 24.09 -8.90 10.09
N PHE A 290 24.88 -7.91 9.66
CA PHE A 290 25.69 -8.04 8.44
C PHE A 290 26.53 -9.32 8.52
N GLY A 291 26.29 -10.24 7.58
CA GLY A 291 26.93 -11.56 7.55
C GLY A 291 26.01 -12.72 7.95
N ASN A 292 24.81 -12.49 8.47
CA ASN A 292 23.87 -13.57 8.70
C ASN A 292 23.12 -13.96 7.40
N GLU A 293 23.77 -14.79 6.59
CA GLU A 293 23.26 -15.28 5.30
C GLU A 293 21.89 -15.96 5.41
N SER A 294 21.54 -16.52 6.59
CA SER A 294 20.25 -17.21 6.79
C SER A 294 19.05 -16.27 6.79
N ARG A 295 19.30 -14.98 6.93
CA ARG A 295 18.25 -13.95 7.02
C ARG A 295 18.04 -13.17 5.72
N LYS A 296 18.94 -13.29 4.74
CA LYS A 296 18.75 -12.70 3.42
C LYS A 296 17.54 -13.29 2.71
N LEU A 297 16.85 -12.44 1.98
CA LEU A 297 15.82 -12.90 1.04
C LEU A 297 16.47 -13.59 -0.14
N LYS A 298 15.78 -14.58 -0.69
CA LYS A 298 16.19 -15.37 -1.84
C LYS A 298 15.07 -15.47 -2.86
N VAL A 299 15.43 -15.66 -4.10
CA VAL A 299 14.47 -16.01 -5.15
C VAL A 299 13.72 -17.28 -4.76
N GLY A 300 12.40 -17.24 -4.85
CA GLY A 300 11.52 -18.32 -4.43
C GLY A 300 10.96 -18.17 -3.00
N ASP A 301 11.47 -17.23 -2.21
CA ASP A 301 10.88 -16.93 -0.90
C ASP A 301 9.44 -16.44 -1.04
N GLN A 302 8.61 -16.78 -0.06
CA GLN A 302 7.27 -16.23 0.09
C GLN A 302 7.23 -15.36 1.34
N ILE A 303 6.85 -14.10 1.15
CA ILE A 303 6.72 -13.13 2.22
C ILE A 303 5.24 -12.98 2.58
N GLU A 304 4.94 -12.99 3.87
CA GLU A 304 3.60 -12.79 4.41
C GLU A 304 3.65 -11.71 5.49
N GLY A 305 3.02 -10.57 5.23
CA GLY A 305 2.78 -9.52 6.20
C GLY A 305 1.32 -9.50 6.62
N SER A 306 1.04 -9.45 7.91
CA SER A 306 -0.31 -9.30 8.44
C SER A 306 -0.38 -8.17 9.46
N ILE A 307 -1.46 -7.38 9.38
CA ILE A 307 -1.77 -6.31 10.34
C ILE A 307 -3.23 -6.45 10.73
N GLU A 308 -3.48 -6.46 12.04
CA GLU A 308 -4.82 -6.54 12.62
C GLU A 308 -5.77 -5.50 12.02
N LYS A 309 -7.00 -5.87 11.74
CA LYS A 309 -8.05 -5.06 11.07
C LYS A 309 -7.76 -4.64 9.63
N ILE A 310 -6.49 -4.70 9.18
CA ILE A 310 -6.12 -4.34 7.80
C ILE A 310 -6.20 -5.56 6.90
N GLY A 311 -5.53 -6.65 7.28
CA GLY A 311 -5.55 -7.88 6.51
C GLY A 311 -4.18 -8.56 6.41
N ARG A 312 -3.99 -9.29 5.30
CA ARG A 312 -2.80 -10.10 5.03
C ARG A 312 -2.36 -9.91 3.59
N LEU A 313 -1.11 -9.54 3.40
CA LEU A 313 -0.44 -9.43 2.10
C LEU A 313 0.55 -10.58 1.96
N VAL A 314 0.39 -11.38 0.92
CA VAL A 314 1.30 -12.49 0.59
C VAL A 314 1.89 -12.23 -0.78
N ILE A 315 3.22 -12.26 -0.89
CA ILE A 315 3.90 -11.95 -2.14
C ILE A 315 5.15 -12.82 -2.32
N PRO A 316 5.35 -13.40 -3.51
CA PRO A 316 6.57 -14.15 -3.83
C PRO A 316 7.72 -13.22 -4.22
N VAL A 317 8.94 -13.73 -4.00
CA VAL A 317 10.18 -13.07 -4.40
C VAL A 317 10.70 -13.70 -5.69
N LYS A 318 11.00 -12.89 -6.70
CA LYS A 318 11.56 -13.34 -7.99
C LYS A 318 12.84 -12.57 -8.35
N ALA A 319 13.65 -13.18 -9.20
CA ALA A 319 14.78 -12.48 -9.79
C ALA A 319 14.29 -11.41 -10.79
N GLU A 320 14.94 -10.27 -10.80
CA GLU A 320 14.82 -9.31 -11.88
C GLU A 320 15.23 -9.98 -13.22
N ALA A 321 14.50 -9.68 -14.28
CA ALA A 321 14.88 -10.17 -15.61
C ALA A 321 16.24 -9.57 -16.01
N PRO A 322 17.14 -10.35 -16.64
CA PRO A 322 18.37 -9.78 -17.14
C PRO A 322 18.05 -8.64 -18.13
N PRO A 323 18.88 -7.58 -18.16
CA PRO A 323 18.66 -6.48 -19.09
C PRO A 323 18.59 -7.04 -20.53
N ALA A 324 17.65 -6.50 -21.31
CA ALA A 324 17.59 -6.83 -22.74
C ALA A 324 18.98 -6.55 -23.36
N PRO A 325 19.48 -7.40 -24.26
CA PRO A 325 20.73 -7.15 -24.94
C PRO A 325 20.68 -5.76 -25.58
N ALA A 326 21.71 -4.95 -25.33
CA ALA A 326 21.78 -3.61 -25.89
C ALA A 326 21.54 -3.70 -27.40
N VAL A 327 20.52 -2.98 -27.88
CA VAL A 327 20.29 -2.84 -29.31
C VAL A 327 21.53 -2.14 -29.84
N ALA A 328 22.34 -2.86 -30.64
CA ALA A 328 23.51 -2.27 -31.27
C ALA A 328 23.04 -1.05 -32.06
N GLU A 329 23.43 0.15 -31.64
CA GLU A 329 23.19 1.35 -32.41
C GLU A 329 23.81 1.12 -33.79
N LYS A 330 22.97 1.03 -34.81
CA LYS A 330 23.44 1.10 -36.19
C LYS A 330 24.05 2.48 -36.34
N GLY A 331 25.36 2.52 -36.45
CA GLY A 331 26.09 3.74 -36.75
C GLY A 331 25.41 4.48 -37.93
N PRO A 332 25.55 5.81 -38.01
CA PRO A 332 24.98 6.56 -39.09
C PRO A 332 25.46 5.97 -40.43
N PRO A 333 24.57 5.90 -41.44
CA PRO A 333 24.99 5.47 -42.79
C PRO A 333 26.09 6.39 -43.28
N ALA A 334 27.14 5.78 -43.87
CA ALA A 334 28.29 6.47 -44.41
C ALA A 334 27.97 7.41 -45.60
#